data_17d6c79c582422a0f5ecca83c0ae0cc1
#
_entry.id   17d6c79c582422a0f5ecca83c0ae0cc1
#
_cell.length_a   1.000
_cell.length_b   1.000
_cell.length_c   1.000
_cell.angle_alpha   90.00
_cell.angle_beta   90.00
_cell.angle_gamma   90.00
#
_symmetry.space_group_name_H-M   'P 1'
#
loop_
_entity.id
_entity.type
_entity.pdbx_description
1 polymer ?
#
loop_
_entity_poly.entity_id
_entity_poly.type
_entity_poly.pdbx_seq_one_letter_code
_entity_poly.pdbx_strand_id
1 'polypeptide(L)'
;MEHGERVDIERVVIEGVEFEAALTVRSGIGLLALHGGKEGGTAELAREVAARTGATALVFTQPAGTPAHIPSHRMSEAPSEALREFLSHVSLAVSLHGHLRPDAPRSVFLGGANRAAALVLGRPLALLAPAFETVTDLELIPAGLRGLNPRNPVNLTRAGGVQVELPLAARTSRPEEDRGAPETPPRAVADALAAGVAELTARRPG
;
A
#
# COMPACT_ATOMS: atom_id res chain seq x y z
N MET A 1 23.35 -19.80 7.84
CA MET A 1 23.11 -19.64 6.40
C MET A 1 22.00 -18.63 6.26
N GLU A 2 22.34 -17.38 5.92
CA GLU A 2 21.34 -16.38 5.58
C GLU A 2 20.72 -16.82 4.25
N HIS A 3 19.49 -17.31 4.28
CA HIS A 3 18.71 -17.43 3.07
C HIS A 3 18.44 -16.00 2.61
N GLY A 4 19.20 -15.54 1.62
CA GLY A 4 18.95 -14.25 0.97
C GLY A 4 17.49 -14.20 0.54
N GLU A 5 16.80 -13.17 0.95
CA GLU A 5 15.39 -12.94 0.65
C GLU A 5 15.20 -12.87 -0.86
N ARG A 6 14.36 -13.75 -1.41
CA ARG A 6 14.08 -13.77 -2.83
C ARG A 6 13.06 -12.69 -3.18
N VAL A 7 13.47 -11.79 -4.05
CA VAL A 7 12.58 -10.82 -4.70
C VAL A 7 12.39 -11.26 -6.14
N ASP A 8 11.17 -11.64 -6.49
CA ASP A 8 10.83 -11.97 -7.87
C ASP A 8 10.37 -10.70 -8.60
N ILE A 9 11.04 -10.38 -9.71
CA ILE A 9 10.78 -9.18 -10.52
C ILE A 9 10.16 -9.60 -11.84
N GLU A 10 8.98 -9.08 -12.13
CA GLU A 10 8.25 -9.24 -13.39
C GLU A 10 8.19 -7.89 -14.12
N ARG A 11 8.40 -7.90 -15.44
CA ARG A 11 8.06 -6.78 -16.30
C ARG A 11 6.74 -7.06 -16.99
N VAL A 12 5.79 -6.16 -16.90
CA VAL A 12 4.44 -6.32 -17.43
C VAL A 12 3.96 -5.02 -18.06
N VAL A 13 3.24 -5.14 -19.17
CA VAL A 13 2.57 -4.01 -19.83
C VAL A 13 1.10 -4.05 -19.47
N ILE A 14 0.62 -2.98 -18.84
CA ILE A 14 -0.77 -2.80 -18.42
C ILE A 14 -1.31 -1.55 -19.14
N GLU A 15 -2.29 -1.73 -20.02
CA GLU A 15 -2.89 -0.65 -20.80
C GLU A 15 -1.86 0.21 -21.57
N GLY A 16 -0.83 -0.45 -22.11
CA GLY A 16 0.22 0.23 -22.88
C GLY A 16 1.30 0.89 -22.01
N VAL A 17 1.22 0.79 -20.68
CA VAL A 17 2.21 1.31 -19.74
C VAL A 17 3.06 0.16 -19.22
N GLU A 18 4.38 0.31 -19.28
CA GLU A 18 5.34 -0.67 -18.74
C GLU A 18 5.47 -0.50 -17.23
N PHE A 19 5.37 -1.61 -16.52
CA PHE A 19 5.59 -1.71 -15.07
C PHE A 19 6.63 -2.76 -14.75
N GLU A 20 7.33 -2.53 -13.65
CA GLU A 20 8.10 -3.53 -12.93
C GLU A 20 7.35 -3.88 -11.65
N ALA A 21 6.94 -5.14 -11.53
CA ALA A 21 6.29 -5.70 -10.35
C ALA A 21 7.32 -6.48 -9.54
N ALA A 22 7.60 -6.05 -8.32
CA ALA A 22 8.52 -6.71 -7.41
C ALA A 22 7.73 -7.40 -6.28
N LEU A 23 7.77 -8.73 -6.28
CA LEU A 23 7.10 -9.58 -5.29
C LEU A 23 8.11 -10.18 -4.31
N THR A 24 7.84 -10.04 -3.02
CA THR A 24 8.57 -10.73 -1.94
C THR A 24 7.56 -11.50 -1.10
N VAL A 25 7.56 -12.82 -1.21
CA VAL A 25 6.63 -13.70 -0.50
C VAL A 25 7.12 -14.01 0.90
N ARG A 26 6.26 -13.80 1.91
CA ARG A 26 6.52 -14.09 3.33
C ARG A 26 5.26 -14.61 4.03
N SER A 27 4.61 -13.77 4.84
CA SER A 27 3.39 -14.16 5.56
C SER A 27 2.13 -13.97 4.72
N GLY A 28 1.01 -14.46 5.21
CA GLY A 28 -0.28 -14.28 4.57
C GLY A 28 -0.95 -12.91 4.82
N ILE A 29 -0.23 -11.92 5.38
CA ILE A 29 -0.60 -10.49 5.31
C ILE A 29 0.23 -9.87 4.18
N GLY A 30 -0.41 -9.09 3.30
CA GLY A 30 0.24 -8.48 2.16
C GLY A 30 0.25 -6.95 2.20
N LEU A 31 1.38 -6.35 1.90
CA LEU A 31 1.53 -4.92 1.57
C LEU A 31 1.50 -4.79 0.04
N LEU A 32 0.66 -3.89 -0.47
CA LEU A 32 0.47 -3.67 -1.90
C LEU A 32 0.67 -2.20 -2.24
N ALA A 33 1.53 -1.88 -3.20
CA ALA A 33 1.66 -0.54 -3.77
C ALA A 33 1.53 -0.62 -5.30
N LEU A 34 0.34 -0.30 -5.81
CA LEU A 34 0.04 -0.39 -7.25
C LEU A 34 0.59 0.78 -8.06
N HIS A 35 0.83 1.93 -7.44
CA HIS A 35 1.17 3.18 -8.11
C HIS A 35 2.49 3.78 -7.60
N GLY A 36 3.45 2.94 -7.19
CA GLY A 36 4.70 3.36 -6.58
C GLY A 36 5.52 4.35 -7.40
N GLY A 37 5.41 4.30 -8.74
CA GLY A 37 6.04 5.28 -9.63
C GLY A 37 5.32 6.63 -9.69
N LYS A 38 3.99 6.67 -9.56
CA LYS A 38 3.17 7.88 -9.64
C LYS A 38 2.91 8.51 -8.28
N GLU A 39 2.73 7.67 -7.28
CA GLU A 39 2.40 8.06 -5.90
C GLU A 39 3.67 7.88 -5.03
N GLY A 40 4.70 8.70 -5.31
CA GLY A 40 6.01 8.59 -4.67
C GLY A 40 5.95 8.41 -3.15
N GLY A 41 6.83 7.57 -2.62
CA GLY A 41 6.90 7.16 -1.23
C GLY A 41 6.06 5.95 -0.84
N THR A 42 5.02 5.58 -1.62
CA THR A 42 4.16 4.42 -1.30
C THR A 42 4.89 3.09 -1.48
N ALA A 43 5.73 2.99 -2.52
CA ALA A 43 6.54 1.81 -2.79
C ALA A 43 7.58 1.55 -1.68
N GLU A 44 8.29 2.60 -1.29
CA GLU A 44 9.32 2.56 -0.23
C GLU A 44 8.67 2.20 1.11
N LEU A 45 7.55 2.84 1.43
CA LEU A 45 6.80 2.57 2.66
C LEU A 45 6.29 1.12 2.72
N ALA A 46 5.76 0.59 1.60
CA ALA A 46 5.30 -0.80 1.54
C ALA A 46 6.46 -1.78 1.78
N ARG A 47 7.61 -1.56 1.14
CA ARG A 47 8.82 -2.39 1.35
C ARG A 47 9.32 -2.31 2.79
N GLU A 48 9.41 -1.11 3.35
CA GLU A 48 9.89 -0.89 4.73
C GLU A 48 8.98 -1.59 5.74
N VAL A 49 7.66 -1.35 5.66
CA VAL A 49 6.71 -1.98 6.58
C VAL A 49 6.73 -3.51 6.44
N ALA A 50 6.78 -4.02 5.21
CA ALA A 50 6.85 -5.46 4.96
C ALA A 50 8.13 -6.09 5.53
N ALA A 51 9.29 -5.46 5.34
CA ALA A 51 10.56 -5.94 5.89
C ALA A 51 10.54 -6.00 7.42
N ARG A 52 9.94 -5.00 8.07
CA ARG A 52 9.87 -4.90 9.53
C ARG A 52 8.88 -5.88 10.17
N THR A 53 7.86 -6.29 9.43
CA THR A 53 6.75 -7.12 9.96
C THR A 53 6.75 -8.56 9.46
N GLY A 54 7.61 -8.90 8.50
CA GLY A 54 7.57 -10.18 7.82
C GLY A 54 6.34 -10.35 6.93
N ALA A 55 5.70 -9.26 6.51
CA ALA A 55 4.58 -9.31 5.57
C ALA A 55 5.06 -9.57 4.13
N THR A 56 4.23 -10.20 3.32
CA THR A 56 4.42 -10.29 1.87
C THR A 56 4.30 -8.90 1.25
N ALA A 57 5.14 -8.57 0.28
CA ALA A 57 5.09 -7.29 -0.41
C ALA A 57 4.97 -7.47 -1.92
N LEU A 58 4.07 -6.72 -2.55
CA LEU A 58 4.02 -6.53 -3.99
C LEU A 58 4.00 -5.04 -4.32
N VAL A 59 4.97 -4.62 -5.11
CA VAL A 59 5.16 -3.21 -5.46
C VAL A 59 5.28 -3.07 -6.96
N PHE A 60 4.41 -2.24 -7.56
CA PHE A 60 4.50 -1.84 -8.96
C PHE A 60 5.19 -0.48 -9.07
N THR A 61 6.21 -0.40 -9.91
CA THR A 61 6.91 0.83 -10.27
C THR A 61 6.97 0.97 -11.79
N GLN A 62 7.20 2.20 -12.26
CA GLN A 62 7.35 2.47 -13.70
C GLN A 62 8.81 2.84 -13.95
N PRO A 63 9.56 2.04 -14.72
CA PRO A 63 11.02 2.18 -14.83
C PRO A 63 11.46 3.39 -15.62
N ALA A 64 10.61 3.95 -16.49
CA ALA A 64 10.97 5.07 -17.37
C ALA A 64 9.76 5.92 -17.75
N GLY A 65 10.02 7.16 -18.18
CA GLY A 65 9.03 8.08 -18.72
C GLY A 65 8.24 8.83 -17.66
N THR A 66 7.17 9.50 -18.09
CA THR A 66 6.23 10.17 -17.18
C THR A 66 5.30 9.15 -16.55
N PRO A 67 5.27 9.03 -15.22
CA PRO A 67 4.43 8.05 -14.57
C PRO A 67 2.96 8.23 -14.90
N ALA A 68 2.33 7.18 -15.43
CA ALA A 68 0.89 7.13 -15.72
C ALA A 68 0.13 6.54 -14.53
N HIS A 69 -1.10 7.01 -14.33
CA HIS A 69 -2.00 6.46 -13.33
C HIS A 69 -3.05 5.57 -14.01
N ILE A 70 -3.06 4.29 -13.65
CA ILE A 70 -4.10 3.33 -14.03
C ILE A 70 -4.98 3.08 -12.81
N PRO A 71 -6.31 3.25 -12.89
CA PRO A 71 -7.18 2.99 -11.74
C PRO A 71 -6.99 1.57 -11.19
N SER A 72 -6.94 1.41 -9.87
CA SER A 72 -6.63 0.14 -9.21
C SER A 72 -7.50 -1.03 -9.69
N HIS A 73 -8.80 -0.81 -9.95
CA HIS A 73 -9.71 -1.85 -10.43
C HIS A 73 -9.39 -2.36 -11.86
N ARG A 74 -8.63 -1.58 -12.64
CA ARG A 74 -8.12 -2.00 -13.95
C ARG A 74 -6.79 -2.74 -13.84
N MET A 75 -6.04 -2.51 -12.76
CA MET A 75 -4.83 -3.29 -12.45
C MET A 75 -5.14 -4.76 -12.16
N SER A 76 -6.33 -5.09 -11.64
CA SER A 76 -6.73 -6.48 -11.37
C SER A 76 -6.87 -7.36 -12.62
N GLU A 77 -7.10 -6.75 -13.77
CA GLU A 77 -7.23 -7.43 -15.06
C GLU A 77 -5.87 -7.59 -15.77
N ALA A 78 -4.80 -7.11 -15.13
CA ALA A 78 -3.46 -7.16 -15.69
C ALA A 78 -2.96 -8.60 -15.86
N PRO A 79 -2.18 -8.87 -16.92
CA PRO A 79 -1.55 -10.18 -17.14
C PRO A 79 -0.33 -10.40 -16.22
N SER A 80 -0.38 -9.92 -14.99
CA SER A 80 0.71 -10.03 -14.01
C SER A 80 0.63 -11.34 -13.23
N GLU A 81 1.69 -12.14 -13.33
CA GLU A 81 1.85 -13.35 -12.53
C GLU A 81 2.13 -13.01 -11.07
N ALA A 82 2.95 -12.00 -10.81
CA ALA A 82 3.24 -11.50 -9.47
C ALA A 82 1.96 -11.08 -8.72
N LEU A 83 1.02 -10.39 -9.41
CA LEU A 83 -0.25 -10.03 -8.81
C LEU A 83 -1.12 -11.26 -8.52
N ARG A 84 -1.18 -12.23 -9.43
CA ARG A 84 -1.94 -13.48 -9.20
C ARG A 84 -1.36 -14.28 -8.04
N GLU A 85 -0.04 -14.40 -7.98
CA GLU A 85 0.65 -15.07 -6.88
C GLU A 85 0.40 -14.36 -5.54
N PHE A 86 0.56 -13.04 -5.49
CA PHE A 86 0.24 -12.24 -4.32
C PHE A 86 -1.19 -12.48 -3.83
N LEU A 87 -2.19 -12.36 -4.71
CA LEU A 87 -3.61 -12.52 -4.36
C LEU A 87 -3.96 -13.93 -3.90
N SER A 88 -3.28 -14.95 -4.43
CA SER A 88 -3.49 -16.34 -4.01
C SER A 88 -2.81 -16.67 -2.66
N HIS A 89 -1.67 -16.04 -2.39
CA HIS A 89 -0.87 -16.28 -1.19
C HIS A 89 -1.41 -15.54 0.03
N VAL A 90 -1.75 -14.25 -0.10
CA VAL A 90 -2.18 -13.44 1.04
C VAL A 90 -3.68 -13.59 1.30
N SER A 91 -4.06 -13.60 2.55
CA SER A 91 -5.46 -13.64 2.92
C SER A 91 -6.05 -12.27 3.23
N LEU A 92 -5.21 -11.31 3.58
CA LEU A 92 -5.59 -9.92 3.82
C LEU A 92 -4.53 -9.00 3.24
N ALA A 93 -4.94 -8.00 2.46
CA ALA A 93 -4.05 -7.01 1.88
C ALA A 93 -4.22 -5.62 2.53
N VAL A 94 -3.11 -4.90 2.64
CA VAL A 94 -3.06 -3.46 2.96
C VAL A 94 -2.45 -2.77 1.75
N SER A 95 -3.28 -2.02 1.00
CA SER A 95 -2.83 -1.28 -0.18
C SER A 95 -2.51 0.16 0.19
N LEU A 96 -1.31 0.61 -0.15
CA LEU A 96 -0.84 1.97 0.10
C LEU A 96 -0.99 2.81 -1.16
N HIS A 97 -1.70 3.92 -1.03
CA HIS A 97 -1.97 4.90 -2.07
C HIS A 97 -1.60 6.30 -1.62
N GLY A 98 -1.50 7.21 -2.56
CA GLY A 98 -1.24 8.61 -2.32
C GLY A 98 -2.32 9.53 -2.85
N HIS A 99 -2.70 10.51 -2.05
CA HIS A 99 -3.57 11.59 -2.51
C HIS A 99 -2.91 12.96 -2.39
N LEU A 100 -3.41 13.93 -3.17
CA LEU A 100 -2.97 15.33 -3.15
C LEU A 100 -4.17 16.26 -2.94
N ARG A 101 -5.08 15.90 -2.03
CA ARG A 101 -6.29 16.69 -1.76
C ARG A 101 -5.95 17.97 -0.99
N PRO A 102 -6.23 19.17 -1.56
CA PRO A 102 -5.95 20.43 -0.89
C PRO A 102 -6.81 20.69 0.34
N ASP A 103 -8.02 20.09 0.36
CA ASP A 103 -8.98 20.17 1.47
C ASP A 103 -8.68 19.17 2.62
N ALA A 104 -7.74 18.24 2.41
CA ALA A 104 -7.36 17.22 3.40
C ALA A 104 -5.83 16.93 3.40
N PRO A 105 -4.96 17.96 3.51
CA PRO A 105 -3.51 17.80 3.33
C PRO A 105 -2.83 17.00 4.42
N ARG A 106 -3.53 16.70 5.51
CA ARG A 106 -3.02 15.95 6.67
C ARG A 106 -3.89 14.75 7.04
N SER A 107 -4.90 14.40 6.23
CA SER A 107 -5.79 13.27 6.53
C SER A 107 -5.27 11.99 5.88
N VAL A 108 -5.17 10.93 6.68
CA VAL A 108 -4.92 9.55 6.24
C VAL A 108 -6.26 8.82 6.24
N PHE A 109 -6.71 8.38 5.07
CA PHE A 109 -7.99 7.68 4.92
C PHE A 109 -7.78 6.18 4.87
N LEU A 110 -8.56 5.43 5.65
CA LEU A 110 -8.53 3.96 5.69
C LEU A 110 -9.85 3.40 5.17
N GLY A 111 -9.89 3.16 3.86
CA GLY A 111 -10.99 2.53 3.15
C GLY A 111 -10.83 1.01 3.00
N GLY A 112 -11.35 0.46 1.91
CA GLY A 112 -11.32 -0.98 1.62
C GLY A 112 -12.48 -1.75 2.24
N ALA A 113 -12.67 -2.99 1.81
CA ALA A 113 -13.82 -3.82 2.22
C ALA A 113 -13.69 -4.36 3.65
N ASN A 114 -12.47 -4.53 4.16
CA ASN A 114 -12.27 -5.05 5.52
C ASN A 114 -12.26 -3.93 6.56
N ARG A 115 -13.44 -3.58 7.06
CA ARG A 115 -13.59 -2.47 8.03
C ARG A 115 -12.99 -2.77 9.40
N ALA A 116 -13.02 -4.04 9.82
CA ALA A 116 -12.38 -4.44 11.08
C ALA A 116 -10.85 -4.24 11.03
N ALA A 117 -10.22 -4.64 9.94
CA ALA A 117 -8.79 -4.41 9.73
C ALA A 117 -8.45 -2.91 9.61
N ALA A 118 -9.32 -2.11 8.98
CA ALA A 118 -9.13 -0.65 8.92
C ALA A 118 -9.10 -0.01 10.31
N LEU A 119 -9.96 -0.45 11.23
CA LEU A 119 -9.97 0.01 12.62
C LEU A 119 -8.71 -0.42 13.38
N VAL A 120 -8.20 -1.64 13.12
CA VAL A 120 -6.94 -2.12 13.72
C VAL A 120 -5.77 -1.27 13.27
N LEU A 121 -5.65 -0.97 11.98
CA LEU A 121 -4.59 -0.11 11.43
C LEU A 121 -4.74 1.35 11.86
N GLY A 122 -5.96 1.84 12.01
CA GLY A 122 -6.23 3.23 12.37
C GLY A 122 -5.76 3.61 13.77
N ARG A 123 -5.79 2.69 14.74
CA ARG A 123 -5.38 2.96 16.13
C ARG A 123 -3.92 3.36 16.25
N PRO A 124 -2.94 2.58 15.77
CA PRO A 124 -1.53 2.99 15.84
C PRO A 124 -1.24 4.23 14.97
N LEU A 125 -1.92 4.43 13.85
CA LEU A 125 -1.78 5.65 13.05
C LEU A 125 -2.18 6.90 13.86
N ALA A 126 -3.32 6.88 14.52
CA ALA A 126 -3.76 7.98 15.37
C ALA A 126 -2.84 8.22 16.57
N LEU A 127 -2.24 7.15 17.12
CA LEU A 127 -1.40 7.24 18.32
C LEU A 127 0.05 7.65 17.99
N LEU A 128 0.67 7.02 16.99
CA LEU A 128 2.10 7.14 16.70
C LEU A 128 2.42 8.20 15.63
N ALA A 129 1.42 8.57 14.82
CA ALA A 129 1.53 9.62 13.82
C ALA A 129 0.51 10.76 14.02
N PRO A 130 0.44 11.38 15.23
CA PRO A 130 -0.59 12.35 15.59
C PRO A 130 -0.54 13.65 14.78
N ALA A 131 0.49 13.83 13.98
CA ALA A 131 0.57 14.91 13.00
C ALA A 131 -0.46 14.77 11.88
N PHE A 132 -1.07 13.59 11.72
CA PHE A 132 -2.06 13.28 10.69
C PHE A 132 -3.39 12.90 11.34
N GLU A 133 -4.47 13.37 10.73
CA GLU A 133 -5.82 12.95 11.06
C GLU A 133 -6.08 11.55 10.47
N THR A 134 -6.44 10.59 11.30
CA THR A 134 -6.76 9.23 10.85
C THR A 134 -8.27 9.08 10.70
N VAL A 135 -8.74 8.87 9.47
CA VAL A 135 -10.16 8.76 9.13
C VAL A 135 -10.50 7.33 8.70
N THR A 136 -11.31 6.65 9.51
CA THR A 136 -11.78 5.29 9.23
C THR A 136 -13.27 5.22 8.87
N ASP A 137 -14.04 6.25 9.14
CA ASP A 137 -15.46 6.32 8.76
C ASP A 137 -15.60 6.52 7.25
N LEU A 138 -16.24 5.58 6.56
CA LEU A 138 -16.43 5.64 5.11
C LEU A 138 -17.26 6.85 4.65
N GLU A 139 -18.15 7.36 5.48
CA GLU A 139 -18.95 8.54 5.13
C GLU A 139 -18.11 9.81 5.07
N LEU A 140 -17.02 9.85 5.85
CA LEU A 140 -16.07 10.95 5.86
C LEU A 140 -14.95 10.79 4.82
N ILE A 141 -14.79 9.59 4.25
CA ILE A 141 -13.80 9.36 3.19
C ILE A 141 -14.39 9.78 1.83
N PRO A 142 -13.69 10.63 1.06
CA PRO A 142 -14.12 10.98 -0.30
C PRO A 142 -14.39 9.73 -1.15
N ALA A 143 -15.49 9.72 -1.88
CA ALA A 143 -15.98 8.52 -2.59
C ALA A 143 -14.91 7.84 -3.47
N GLY A 144 -14.09 8.63 -4.17
CA GLY A 144 -13.00 8.12 -5.01
C GLY A 144 -11.83 7.48 -4.25
N LEU A 145 -11.73 7.71 -2.92
CA LEU A 145 -10.65 7.19 -2.06
C LEU A 145 -11.11 6.05 -1.14
N ARG A 146 -12.40 5.68 -1.17
CA ARG A 146 -12.96 4.63 -0.30
C ARG A 146 -12.42 3.22 -0.60
N GLY A 147 -11.89 2.99 -1.81
CA GLY A 147 -11.32 1.70 -2.20
C GLY A 147 -12.32 0.53 -2.23
N LEU A 148 -13.63 0.79 -2.39
CA LEU A 148 -14.69 -0.20 -2.28
C LEU A 148 -15.02 -0.92 -3.60
N ASN A 149 -14.37 -0.58 -4.71
CA ASN A 149 -14.62 -1.28 -5.96
C ASN A 149 -14.30 -2.78 -5.79
N PRO A 150 -15.24 -3.70 -6.10
CA PRO A 150 -15.02 -5.15 -5.91
C PRO A 150 -13.90 -5.70 -6.79
N ARG A 151 -13.54 -5.03 -7.89
CA ARG A 151 -12.40 -5.39 -8.74
C ARG A 151 -11.08 -4.76 -8.29
N ASN A 152 -11.06 -3.96 -7.22
CA ASN A 152 -9.81 -3.44 -6.68
C ASN A 152 -8.99 -4.60 -6.08
N PRO A 153 -7.72 -4.80 -6.46
CA PRO A 153 -6.88 -5.89 -5.95
C PRO A 153 -6.90 -6.06 -4.45
N VAL A 154 -6.95 -4.95 -3.70
CA VAL A 154 -7.02 -5.00 -2.23
C VAL A 154 -8.23 -5.78 -1.70
N ASN A 155 -9.34 -5.82 -2.45
CA ASN A 155 -10.56 -6.50 -2.05
C ASN A 155 -10.68 -7.94 -2.59
N LEU A 156 -9.72 -8.38 -3.42
CA LEU A 156 -9.76 -9.72 -4.05
C LEU A 156 -9.15 -10.82 -3.18
N THR A 157 -8.49 -10.47 -2.08
CA THR A 157 -7.98 -11.45 -1.13
C THR A 157 -9.12 -12.07 -0.31
N ARG A 158 -8.90 -13.26 0.26
CA ARG A 158 -9.95 -14.04 0.96
C ARG A 158 -10.67 -13.26 2.07
N ALA A 159 -9.95 -12.43 2.82
CA ALA A 159 -10.50 -11.60 3.88
C ALA A 159 -10.79 -10.16 3.42
N GLY A 160 -10.59 -9.85 2.14
CA GLY A 160 -10.57 -8.48 1.65
C GLY A 160 -9.37 -7.72 2.20
N GLY A 161 -9.41 -6.39 2.14
CA GLY A 161 -8.29 -5.61 2.64
C GLY A 161 -8.63 -4.17 2.99
N VAL A 162 -7.58 -3.42 3.30
CA VAL A 162 -7.63 -2.01 3.68
C VAL A 162 -6.89 -1.19 2.62
N GLN A 163 -7.55 -0.20 2.05
CA GLN A 163 -6.91 0.84 1.24
C GLN A 163 -6.52 2.00 2.14
N VAL A 164 -5.24 2.31 2.20
CA VAL A 164 -4.70 3.43 2.97
C VAL A 164 -4.30 4.54 1.99
N GLU A 165 -4.96 5.67 2.07
CA GLU A 165 -4.69 6.85 1.27
C GLU A 165 -3.89 7.86 2.07
N LEU A 166 -2.68 8.13 1.65
CA LEU A 166 -1.69 8.93 2.37
C LEU A 166 -1.53 10.31 1.72
N PRO A 167 -1.60 11.42 2.46
CA PRO A 167 -1.20 12.72 1.95
C PRO A 167 0.31 12.75 1.66
N LEU A 168 0.79 13.71 0.86
CA LEU A 168 2.21 13.77 0.48
C LEU A 168 3.15 13.73 1.69
N ALA A 169 2.87 14.52 2.71
CA ALA A 169 3.70 14.59 3.92
C ALA A 169 3.71 13.29 4.77
N ALA A 170 2.80 12.34 4.50
CA ALA A 170 2.79 11.02 5.17
C ALA A 170 3.55 9.95 4.37
N ARG A 171 3.94 10.24 3.12
CA ARG A 171 4.64 9.31 2.21
C ARG A 171 6.12 9.64 2.03
N THR A 172 6.47 10.92 2.14
CA THR A 172 7.85 11.39 1.97
C THR A 172 8.17 12.46 3.00
N SER A 173 9.37 12.42 3.54
CA SER A 173 9.95 13.47 4.38
C SER A 173 10.86 14.43 3.62
N ARG A 174 10.97 14.26 2.29
CA ARG A 174 11.86 15.07 1.45
C ARG A 174 11.25 16.40 1.07
N PRO A 175 12.07 17.46 1.04
CA PRO A 175 11.72 18.71 0.36
C PRO A 175 11.48 18.48 -1.14
N GLU A 176 10.62 19.29 -1.74
CA GLU A 176 10.34 19.22 -3.20
C GLU A 176 11.60 19.36 -4.09
N GLU A 177 12.65 19.92 -3.54
CA GLU A 177 13.92 20.20 -4.22
C GLU A 177 14.74 18.94 -4.52
N ASP A 178 14.52 17.84 -3.78
CA ASP A 178 15.25 16.56 -3.90
C ASP A 178 14.56 15.53 -4.82
N ARG A 179 13.86 15.97 -5.83
CA ARG A 179 13.18 15.08 -6.80
C ARG A 179 14.20 14.21 -7.54
N GLY A 180 14.00 12.90 -7.50
CA GLY A 180 14.81 11.92 -8.24
C GLY A 180 15.69 11.00 -7.40
N ALA A 181 15.81 11.23 -6.09
CA ALA A 181 16.38 10.24 -5.17
C ALA A 181 15.27 9.38 -4.54
N PRO A 182 15.56 8.15 -4.02
CA PRO A 182 14.55 7.31 -3.37
C PRO A 182 13.81 8.07 -2.27
N GLU A 183 12.50 7.95 -2.23
CA GLU A 183 11.66 8.59 -1.22
C GLU A 183 11.96 8.00 0.17
N THR A 184 11.96 8.85 1.19
CA THR A 184 12.14 8.41 2.58
C THR A 184 10.82 8.60 3.32
N PRO A 185 10.11 7.54 3.67
CA PRO A 185 8.87 7.63 4.42
C PRO A 185 9.09 8.28 5.81
N PRO A 186 8.14 9.09 6.32
CA PRO A 186 8.21 9.58 7.69
C PRO A 186 8.18 8.42 8.68
N ARG A 187 9.19 8.39 9.57
CA ARG A 187 9.37 7.29 10.52
C ARG A 187 8.11 7.00 11.36
N ALA A 188 7.43 8.04 11.83
CA ALA A 188 6.21 7.89 12.62
C ALA A 188 5.10 7.13 11.87
N VAL A 189 4.96 7.37 10.56
CA VAL A 189 3.98 6.68 9.71
C VAL A 189 4.40 5.22 9.48
N ALA A 190 5.68 4.98 9.21
CA ALA A 190 6.21 3.62 9.05
C ALA A 190 6.08 2.81 10.35
N ASP A 191 6.38 3.42 11.51
CA ASP A 191 6.21 2.80 12.83
C ASP A 191 4.75 2.45 13.10
N ALA A 192 3.83 3.36 12.80
CA ALA A 192 2.40 3.15 12.99
C ALA A 192 1.83 2.03 12.11
N LEU A 193 2.18 2.04 10.83
CA LEU A 193 1.75 0.98 9.90
C LEU A 193 2.34 -0.37 10.28
N ALA A 194 3.62 -0.43 10.67
CA ALA A 194 4.24 -1.66 11.11
C ALA A 194 3.57 -2.24 12.37
N ALA A 195 3.24 -1.38 13.36
CA ALA A 195 2.52 -1.79 14.56
C ALA A 195 1.12 -2.35 14.20
N GLY A 196 0.38 -1.68 13.30
CA GLY A 196 -0.93 -2.14 12.86
C GLY A 196 -0.89 -3.45 12.09
N VAL A 197 0.08 -3.63 11.19
CA VAL A 197 0.29 -4.89 10.45
C VAL A 197 0.67 -6.03 11.38
N ALA A 198 1.53 -5.78 12.37
CA ALA A 198 1.88 -6.79 13.39
C ALA A 198 0.65 -7.22 14.21
N GLU A 199 -0.22 -6.26 14.59
CA GLU A 199 -1.47 -6.56 15.29
C GLU A 199 -2.45 -7.39 14.41
N LEU A 200 -2.55 -7.08 13.11
CA LEU A 200 -3.33 -7.89 12.17
C LEU A 200 -2.80 -9.33 12.06
N THR A 201 -1.48 -9.48 12.04
CA THR A 201 -0.84 -10.81 12.01
C THR A 201 -1.16 -11.61 13.28
N ALA A 202 -1.07 -10.98 14.45
CA ALA A 202 -1.34 -11.63 15.73
C ALA A 202 -2.80 -12.05 15.95
N ARG A 203 -3.75 -11.37 15.31
CA ARG A 203 -5.20 -11.64 15.40
C ARG A 203 -5.68 -12.76 14.49
N ARG A 204 -4.85 -13.30 13.62
CA ARG A 204 -5.24 -14.38 12.72
C ARG A 204 -5.29 -15.70 13.49
N PRO A 205 -6.43 -16.41 13.51
CA PRO A 205 -6.43 -17.83 13.87
C PRO A 205 -5.59 -18.57 12.83
N GLY A 206 -4.72 -19.44 13.29
CA GLY A 206 -3.86 -20.29 12.47
C GLY A 206 -4.64 -21.17 11.48
#